data_20c2e9a512785be04116d7c2bb4f584a
#
_entry.id   20c2e9a512785be04116d7c2bb4f584a
#
_cell.length_a   1.000
_cell.length_b   1.000
_cell.length_c   1.000
_cell.angle_alpha   90.00
_cell.angle_beta   90.00
_cell.angle_gamma   90.00
#
_symmetry.space_group_name_H-M   'P 1'
#
loop_
_entity.id
_entity.type
_entity.pdbx_description
1 polymer ?
#
loop_
_entity_poly.entity_id
_entity_poly.type
_entity_poly.pdbx_seq_one_letter_code
_entity_poly.pdbx_strand_id
1 'polypeptide(L)'
;MSSCDTQRATGAFGRLVAFIAALLIALTTLFATTAVPQPAIAADDGQTNFDSWAAAAKNIEDQLATAEKDYNDGNYGQAGTDFQTAHWIGYDASNFSKVVNDTISVDKQKELLQQFTDLEGLAYQQDQGDAIAAKIDALTAEINATAQTLDTNADLANPKEYAKQRAAQTAEERKKLD
;
A
#
# COMPACT_ATOMS: atom_id res chain seq x y z
N MET A 1 -50.52 -22.89 -56.65
CA MET A 1 -49.17 -23.24 -57.04
C MET A 1 -48.29 -22.08 -56.56
N SER A 2 -47.38 -22.11 -55.60
CA SER A 2 -46.48 -23.13 -55.07
C SER A 2 -46.25 -22.86 -53.64
N SER A 3 -46.36 -23.93 -52.84
CA SER A 3 -45.75 -24.02 -51.53
C SER A 3 -44.25 -24.18 -51.73
N CYS A 4 -43.41 -23.45 -50.99
CA CYS A 4 -42.05 -23.90 -50.69
C CYS A 4 -41.46 -23.12 -49.54
N ASP A 5 -41.06 -23.90 -48.55
CA ASP A 5 -39.90 -23.76 -47.70
C ASP A 5 -39.84 -22.67 -46.63
N THR A 6 -40.53 -22.97 -45.53
CA THR A 6 -40.19 -22.39 -44.21
C THR A 6 -39.76 -23.52 -43.24
N GLN A 7 -38.73 -24.26 -43.56
CA GLN A 7 -38.15 -25.25 -42.67
C GLN A 7 -36.64 -25.40 -42.89
N ARG A 8 -35.82 -24.47 -42.38
CA ARG A 8 -34.38 -24.73 -42.16
C ARG A 8 -33.62 -23.68 -41.32
N ALA A 9 -34.27 -22.95 -40.42
CA ALA A 9 -33.57 -21.98 -39.61
C ALA A 9 -33.48 -22.29 -38.10
N THR A 10 -34.09 -23.40 -37.64
CA THR A 10 -34.14 -23.71 -36.19
C THR A 10 -33.01 -24.60 -35.67
N GLY A 11 -32.17 -25.16 -36.55
CA GLY A 11 -31.11 -26.09 -36.13
C GLY A 11 -29.79 -25.42 -35.68
N ALA A 12 -29.49 -24.23 -36.19
CA ALA A 12 -28.22 -23.55 -35.90
C ALA A 12 -28.27 -22.73 -34.61
N PHE A 13 -29.40 -22.08 -34.35
CA PHE A 13 -29.59 -21.28 -33.14
C PHE A 13 -29.63 -22.14 -31.84
N GLY A 14 -30.29 -23.31 -31.90
CA GLY A 14 -30.37 -24.21 -30.76
C GLY A 14 -29.02 -24.79 -30.32
N ARG A 15 -28.12 -25.03 -31.31
CA ARG A 15 -26.78 -25.53 -31.01
C ARG A 15 -25.85 -24.44 -30.45
N LEU A 16 -26.02 -23.20 -30.91
CA LEU A 16 -25.22 -22.06 -30.41
C LEU A 16 -25.57 -21.73 -28.94
N VAL A 17 -26.86 -21.75 -28.62
CA VAL A 17 -27.33 -21.51 -27.24
C VAL A 17 -26.87 -22.63 -26.28
N ALA A 18 -26.87 -23.89 -26.75
CA ALA A 18 -26.38 -25.01 -25.96
C ALA A 18 -24.87 -24.93 -25.69
N PHE A 19 -24.06 -24.46 -26.62
CA PHE A 19 -22.62 -24.25 -26.43
C PHE A 19 -22.30 -23.11 -25.48
N ILE A 20 -23.07 -22.02 -25.52
CA ILE A 20 -22.88 -20.87 -24.63
C ILE A 20 -23.27 -21.25 -23.18
N ALA A 21 -24.34 -22.03 -23.00
CA ALA A 21 -24.77 -22.51 -21.68
C ALA A 21 -23.73 -23.49 -21.09
N ALA A 22 -23.15 -24.38 -21.89
CA ALA A 22 -22.12 -25.31 -21.46
C ALA A 22 -20.80 -24.59 -21.08
N LEU A 23 -20.45 -23.51 -21.80
CA LEU A 23 -19.26 -22.70 -21.54
C LEU A 23 -19.42 -21.89 -20.23
N LEU A 24 -20.62 -21.36 -19.97
CA LEU A 24 -20.90 -20.62 -18.73
C LEU A 24 -20.88 -21.53 -17.48
N ILE A 25 -21.33 -22.78 -17.60
CA ILE A 25 -21.27 -23.74 -16.48
C ILE A 25 -19.83 -24.19 -16.22
N ALA A 26 -19.00 -24.33 -17.25
CA ALA A 26 -17.58 -24.66 -17.08
C ALA A 26 -16.77 -23.52 -16.45
N LEU A 27 -17.17 -22.26 -16.64
CA LEU A 27 -16.49 -21.11 -16.07
C LEU A 27 -16.84 -20.88 -14.60
N THR A 28 -18.00 -21.33 -14.14
CA THR A 28 -18.44 -21.18 -12.74
C THR A 28 -17.84 -22.20 -11.79
N THR A 29 -17.28 -23.32 -12.28
CA THR A 29 -16.66 -24.35 -11.42
C THR A 29 -15.15 -24.12 -11.20
N LEU A 30 -14.53 -23.13 -11.84
CA LEU A 30 -13.09 -22.83 -11.67
C LEU A 30 -12.84 -21.78 -10.57
N PHE A 31 -13.88 -21.19 -9.98
CA PHE A 31 -13.78 -20.43 -8.73
C PHE A 31 -14.05 -21.32 -7.51
N ALA A 32 -13.52 -22.55 -7.52
CA ALA A 32 -13.28 -23.24 -6.27
C ALA A 32 -12.19 -22.43 -5.57
N THR A 33 -12.64 -21.58 -4.68
CA THR A 33 -11.90 -20.83 -3.70
C THR A 33 -10.79 -21.71 -3.11
N THR A 34 -9.60 -21.65 -3.67
CA THR A 34 -8.44 -21.69 -2.81
C THR A 34 -8.57 -20.41 -1.99
N ALA A 35 -9.15 -20.50 -0.80
CA ALA A 35 -8.87 -19.55 0.24
C ALA A 35 -7.34 -19.60 0.38
N VAL A 36 -6.63 -18.78 -0.40
CA VAL A 36 -5.28 -18.39 -0.05
C VAL A 36 -5.48 -17.87 1.37
N PRO A 37 -4.90 -18.51 2.39
CA PRO A 37 -4.93 -17.91 3.70
C PRO A 37 -4.31 -16.54 3.48
N GLN A 38 -5.15 -15.52 3.47
CA GLN A 38 -4.70 -14.14 3.58
C GLN A 38 -3.87 -14.20 4.85
N PRO A 39 -2.54 -13.97 4.80
CA PRO A 39 -1.80 -13.87 6.03
C PRO A 39 -2.62 -12.84 6.83
N ALA A 40 -3.18 -13.29 7.96
CA ALA A 40 -3.60 -12.33 8.96
C ALA A 40 -2.35 -11.48 9.10
N ILE A 41 -2.39 -10.23 8.64
CA ILE A 41 -1.43 -9.23 9.03
C ILE A 41 -1.74 -9.14 10.53
N ALA A 42 -1.11 -10.05 11.28
CA ALA A 42 -0.88 -9.83 12.68
C ALA A 42 -0.33 -8.42 12.68
N ALA A 43 -0.97 -7.52 13.41
CA ALA A 43 -0.40 -6.21 13.66
C ALA A 43 1.03 -6.53 14.09
N ASP A 44 1.94 -6.41 13.15
CA ASP A 44 3.33 -6.81 13.37
C ASP A 44 3.87 -5.72 14.27
N ASP A 45 4.07 -6.07 15.55
CA ASP A 45 4.72 -5.20 16.53
C ASP A 45 6.09 -4.71 16.00
N GLY A 46 6.60 -5.32 14.93
CA GLY A 46 7.83 -4.95 14.24
C GLY A 46 7.80 -3.54 13.67
N GLN A 47 6.66 -3.04 13.19
CA GLN A 47 6.56 -1.72 12.54
C GLN A 47 6.62 -0.55 13.54
N THR A 48 6.38 -0.80 14.82
CA THR A 48 6.46 0.20 15.89
C THR A 48 7.59 -0.07 16.88
N ASN A 49 8.36 -1.14 16.68
CA ASN A 49 9.37 -1.59 17.63
C ASN A 49 10.76 -0.97 17.37
N PHE A 50 10.78 0.33 17.11
CA PHE A 50 12.03 1.08 16.94
C PHE A 50 12.44 1.77 18.23
N ASP A 51 13.73 1.76 18.54
CA ASP A 51 14.30 2.40 19.72
C ASP A 51 14.55 3.92 19.55
N SER A 52 14.44 4.42 18.30
CA SER A 52 14.56 5.85 17.97
C SER A 52 13.76 6.18 16.70
N TRP A 53 13.43 7.45 16.51
CA TRP A 53 12.81 7.93 15.28
C TRP A 53 13.76 7.84 14.09
N ALA A 54 15.06 7.97 14.32
CA ALA A 54 16.08 7.71 13.30
C ALA A 54 16.07 6.25 12.82
N ALA A 55 15.83 5.28 13.71
CA ALA A 55 15.70 3.88 13.31
C ALA A 55 14.44 3.64 12.49
N ALA A 56 13.32 4.29 12.82
CA ALA A 56 12.10 4.24 12.01
C ALA A 56 12.32 4.89 10.63
N ALA A 57 12.99 6.04 10.57
CA ALA A 57 13.38 6.72 9.33
C ALA A 57 14.24 5.82 8.44
N LYS A 58 15.23 5.13 9.02
CA LYS A 58 16.08 4.18 8.29
C LYS A 58 15.31 3.03 7.68
N ASN A 59 14.30 2.51 8.39
CA ASN A 59 13.43 1.47 7.83
C ASN A 59 12.63 1.98 6.62
N ILE A 60 12.14 3.22 6.64
CA ILE A 60 11.46 3.85 5.50
C ILE A 60 12.44 3.99 4.31
N GLU A 61 13.65 4.46 4.57
CA GLU A 61 14.72 4.60 3.56
C GLU A 61 15.03 3.26 2.88
N ASP A 62 15.17 2.18 3.65
CA ASP A 62 15.45 0.84 3.12
C ASP A 62 14.30 0.32 2.23
N GLN A 63 13.06 0.65 2.56
CA GLN A 63 11.90 0.32 1.75
C GLN A 63 11.86 1.14 0.45
N LEU A 64 12.18 2.44 0.51
CA LEU A 64 12.30 3.30 -0.68
C LEU A 64 13.41 2.81 -1.62
N ALA A 65 14.56 2.41 -1.08
CA ALA A 65 15.66 1.85 -1.86
C ALA A 65 15.28 0.52 -2.53
N THR A 66 14.45 -0.30 -1.88
CA THR A 66 13.91 -1.53 -2.46
C THR A 66 13.00 -1.22 -3.64
N ALA A 67 12.09 -0.26 -3.48
CA ALA A 67 11.18 0.20 -4.54
C ALA A 67 11.94 0.78 -5.74
N GLU A 68 12.98 1.58 -5.49
CA GLU A 68 13.84 2.13 -6.54
C GLU A 68 14.54 1.02 -7.33
N LYS A 69 15.08 0.03 -6.61
CA LYS A 69 15.72 -1.12 -7.25
C LYS A 69 14.77 -1.86 -8.17
N ASP A 70 13.55 -2.18 -7.71
CA ASP A 70 12.56 -2.86 -8.54
C ASP A 70 12.15 -2.02 -9.75
N TYR A 71 12.06 -0.70 -9.59
CA TYR A 71 11.83 0.20 -10.73
C TYR A 71 12.96 0.10 -11.76
N ASN A 72 14.21 0.17 -11.33
CA ASN A 72 15.39 0.12 -12.20
C ASN A 72 15.57 -1.25 -12.88
N ASP A 73 15.08 -2.32 -12.26
CA ASP A 73 15.01 -3.67 -12.83
C ASP A 73 13.85 -3.84 -13.84
N GLY A 74 13.04 -2.80 -14.05
CA GLY A 74 11.89 -2.81 -14.96
C GLY A 74 10.61 -3.42 -14.38
N ASN A 75 10.59 -3.72 -13.08
CA ASN A 75 9.47 -4.31 -12.35
C ASN A 75 8.49 -3.22 -11.87
N TYR A 76 8.00 -2.36 -12.75
CA TYR A 76 7.21 -1.16 -12.43
C TYR A 76 6.01 -1.43 -11.51
N GLY A 77 5.30 -2.54 -11.71
CA GLY A 77 4.17 -2.93 -10.86
C GLY A 77 4.60 -3.27 -9.43
N GLN A 78 5.74 -3.96 -9.26
CA GLN A 78 6.31 -4.26 -7.96
C GLN A 78 6.83 -2.99 -7.28
N ALA A 79 7.56 -2.16 -8.01
CA ALA A 79 8.04 -0.87 -7.52
C ALA A 79 6.90 0.01 -6.96
N GLY A 80 5.75 0.06 -7.67
CA GLY A 80 4.57 0.76 -7.18
C GLY A 80 4.04 0.19 -5.86
N THR A 81 4.01 -1.14 -5.73
CA THR A 81 3.62 -1.82 -4.48
C THR A 81 4.61 -1.54 -3.35
N ASP A 82 5.91 -1.49 -3.65
CA ASP A 82 6.95 -1.25 -2.66
C ASP A 82 6.97 0.22 -2.20
N PHE A 83 6.71 1.19 -3.08
CA PHE A 83 6.48 2.59 -2.66
C PHE A 83 5.25 2.71 -1.76
N GLN A 84 4.16 2.02 -2.06
CA GLN A 84 2.99 1.95 -1.17
C GLN A 84 3.35 1.30 0.17
N THR A 85 4.21 0.28 0.17
CA THR A 85 4.69 -0.34 1.42
C THR A 85 5.50 0.64 2.25
N ALA A 86 6.43 1.40 1.64
CA ALA A 86 7.17 2.45 2.33
C ALA A 86 6.24 3.52 2.94
N HIS A 87 5.18 3.88 2.23
CA HIS A 87 4.17 4.83 2.70
C HIS A 87 3.33 4.25 3.84
N TRP A 88 2.55 3.19 3.56
CA TRP A 88 1.55 2.70 4.50
C TRP A 88 2.14 1.93 5.68
N ILE A 89 3.20 1.16 5.45
CA ILE A 89 3.82 0.33 6.48
C ILE A 89 4.98 1.07 7.12
N GLY A 90 5.88 1.63 6.32
CA GLY A 90 7.05 2.35 6.83
C GLY A 90 6.69 3.64 7.55
N TYR A 91 5.91 4.51 6.92
CA TYR A 91 5.62 5.85 7.41
C TYR A 91 4.38 5.90 8.31
N ASP A 92 3.24 5.36 7.88
CA ASP A 92 1.99 5.46 8.65
C ASP A 92 1.90 4.45 9.80
N ALA A 93 2.12 3.15 9.54
CA ALA A 93 1.98 2.11 10.56
C ALA A 93 3.06 2.20 11.65
N SER A 94 4.23 2.80 11.36
CA SER A 94 5.26 3.10 12.36
C SER A 94 4.88 4.23 13.34
N ASN A 95 3.75 4.89 13.13
CA ASN A 95 3.32 6.15 13.76
C ASN A 95 4.17 7.38 13.40
N PHE A 96 5.08 7.28 12.43
CA PHE A 96 5.91 8.43 12.03
C PHE A 96 5.05 9.59 11.52
N SER A 97 4.10 9.31 10.62
CA SER A 97 3.12 10.28 10.12
C SER A 97 2.35 10.98 11.26
N LYS A 98 1.89 10.18 12.22
CA LYS A 98 1.10 10.67 13.34
C LYS A 98 1.91 11.58 14.26
N VAL A 99 3.12 11.19 14.62
CA VAL A 99 3.97 12.00 15.50
C VAL A 99 4.40 13.30 14.82
N VAL A 100 4.66 13.28 13.51
CA VAL A 100 4.95 14.51 12.75
C VAL A 100 3.77 15.47 12.81
N ASN A 101 2.55 14.98 12.58
CA ASN A 101 1.33 15.79 12.70
C ASN A 101 1.17 16.40 14.10
N ASP A 102 1.36 15.61 15.13
CA ASP A 102 1.07 16.01 16.51
C ASP A 102 2.18 16.87 17.14
N THR A 103 3.44 16.68 16.70
CA THR A 103 4.62 17.29 17.36
C THR A 103 5.26 18.39 16.52
N ILE A 104 5.23 18.28 15.20
CA ILE A 104 5.85 19.25 14.28
C ILE A 104 4.79 20.14 13.66
N SER A 105 4.03 19.63 12.69
CA SER A 105 2.89 20.32 12.09
C SER A 105 2.11 19.45 11.12
N VAL A 106 0.83 19.79 10.94
CA VAL A 106 -0.06 19.21 9.92
C VAL A 106 0.49 19.45 8.51
N ASP A 107 1.08 20.61 8.27
CA ASP A 107 1.60 20.98 6.95
C ASP A 107 2.83 20.12 6.59
N LYS A 108 3.74 19.89 7.55
CA LYS A 108 4.89 18.98 7.34
C LYS A 108 4.45 17.55 7.07
N GLN A 109 3.47 17.06 7.79
CA GLN A 109 2.89 15.74 7.55
C GLN A 109 2.30 15.62 6.14
N LYS A 110 1.54 16.63 5.68
CA LYS A 110 0.97 16.66 4.31
C LYS A 110 2.05 16.73 3.23
N GLU A 111 3.11 17.50 3.45
CA GLU A 111 4.24 17.61 2.53
C GLU A 111 4.92 16.25 2.31
N LEU A 112 5.20 15.53 3.38
CA LEU A 112 5.77 14.18 3.31
C LEU A 112 4.82 13.19 2.62
N LEU A 113 3.51 13.21 2.94
CA LEU A 113 2.51 12.38 2.27
C LEU A 113 2.44 12.65 0.77
N GLN A 114 2.54 13.93 0.35
CA GLN A 114 2.53 14.27 -1.06
C GLN A 114 3.73 13.70 -1.80
N GLN A 115 4.91 13.70 -1.17
CA GLN A 115 6.12 13.12 -1.77
C GLN A 115 6.00 11.61 -1.97
N PHE A 116 5.41 10.86 -1.02
CA PHE A 116 5.09 9.43 -1.22
C PHE A 116 4.11 9.23 -2.38
N THR A 117 3.03 10.02 -2.42
CA THR A 117 2.04 9.94 -3.50
C THR A 117 2.65 10.22 -4.88
N ASP A 118 3.56 11.17 -4.94
CA ASP A 118 4.28 11.49 -6.18
C ASP A 118 5.14 10.30 -6.65
N LEU A 119 5.87 9.64 -5.74
CA LEU A 119 6.65 8.44 -6.06
C LEU A 119 5.78 7.28 -6.53
N GLU A 120 4.67 7.02 -5.84
CA GLU A 120 3.68 6.00 -6.25
C GLU A 120 3.17 6.27 -7.67
N GLY A 121 2.89 7.54 -8.00
CA GLY A 121 2.44 7.94 -9.34
C GLY A 121 3.49 7.78 -10.43
N LEU A 122 4.77 8.01 -10.12
CA LEU A 122 5.88 7.85 -11.06
C LEU A 122 6.23 6.37 -11.32
N ALA A 123 6.03 5.51 -10.34
CA ALA A 123 6.41 4.10 -10.40
C ALA A 123 5.80 3.33 -11.59
N TYR A 124 4.61 3.74 -12.04
CA TYR A 124 3.91 3.11 -13.17
C TYR A 124 4.26 3.73 -14.53
N GLN A 125 5.13 4.74 -14.56
CA GLN A 125 5.57 5.41 -15.80
C GLN A 125 6.97 4.93 -16.15
N GLN A 126 7.21 4.64 -17.45
CA GLN A 126 8.55 4.28 -17.92
C GLN A 126 9.44 5.52 -18.02
N ASP A 127 10.75 5.30 -18.02
CA ASP A 127 11.77 6.33 -18.21
C ASP A 127 11.77 7.45 -17.14
N GLN A 128 11.31 7.13 -15.90
CA GLN A 128 11.30 8.07 -14.79
C GLN A 128 12.40 7.81 -13.74
N GLY A 129 13.39 6.97 -14.03
CA GLY A 129 14.42 6.57 -13.06
C GLY A 129 15.12 7.74 -12.39
N ASP A 130 15.60 8.72 -13.16
CA ASP A 130 16.27 9.92 -12.61
C ASP A 130 15.31 10.77 -11.75
N ALA A 131 14.04 10.88 -12.15
CA ALA A 131 13.04 11.64 -11.39
C ALA A 131 12.68 10.93 -10.07
N ILE A 132 12.59 9.60 -10.08
CA ILE A 132 12.35 8.77 -8.90
C ILE A 132 13.55 8.89 -7.95
N ALA A 133 14.77 8.70 -8.42
CA ALA A 133 15.98 8.83 -7.61
C ALA A 133 16.05 10.20 -6.91
N ALA A 134 15.85 11.30 -7.65
CA ALA A 134 15.86 12.65 -7.10
C ALA A 134 14.76 12.87 -6.03
N LYS A 135 13.57 12.29 -6.22
CA LYS A 135 12.48 12.38 -5.23
C LYS A 135 12.76 11.53 -4.00
N ILE A 136 13.35 10.35 -4.14
CA ILE A 136 13.77 9.51 -3.02
C ILE A 136 14.83 10.23 -2.19
N ASP A 137 15.85 10.83 -2.82
CA ASP A 137 16.87 11.59 -2.13
C ASP A 137 16.27 12.75 -1.32
N ALA A 138 15.34 13.50 -1.92
CA ALA A 138 14.68 14.62 -1.27
C ALA A 138 13.83 14.13 -0.07
N LEU A 139 12.98 13.12 -0.27
CA LEU A 139 12.11 12.55 0.77
C LEU A 139 12.94 11.97 1.91
N THR A 140 13.99 11.21 1.61
CA THR A 140 14.89 10.61 2.60
C THR A 140 15.57 11.69 3.45
N ALA A 141 16.09 12.76 2.80
CA ALA A 141 16.68 13.88 3.52
C ALA A 141 15.71 14.54 4.50
N GLU A 142 14.45 14.73 4.08
CA GLU A 142 13.42 15.34 4.92
C GLU A 142 12.96 14.41 6.06
N ILE A 143 12.79 13.11 5.80
CA ILE A 143 12.45 12.12 6.82
C ILE A 143 13.55 12.05 7.87
N ASN A 144 14.83 12.02 7.46
CA ASN A 144 15.96 11.99 8.38
C ASN A 144 16.07 13.27 9.23
N ALA A 145 15.90 14.46 8.62
CA ALA A 145 15.88 15.72 9.35
C ALA A 145 14.71 15.79 10.36
N THR A 146 13.56 15.28 9.95
CA THR A 146 12.36 15.16 10.80
C THR A 146 12.61 14.21 11.97
N ALA A 147 13.16 13.03 11.71
CA ALA A 147 13.50 12.05 12.74
C ALA A 147 14.50 12.61 13.78
N GLN A 148 15.51 13.34 13.31
CA GLN A 148 16.46 14.00 14.21
C GLN A 148 15.78 15.04 15.10
N THR A 149 14.84 15.80 14.56
CA THR A 149 14.03 16.75 15.35
C THR A 149 13.21 16.05 16.41
N LEU A 150 12.59 14.91 16.06
CA LEU A 150 11.81 14.09 16.99
C LEU A 150 12.70 13.48 18.08
N ASP A 151 13.86 12.90 17.74
CA ASP A 151 14.77 12.28 18.68
C ASP A 151 15.43 13.28 19.66
N THR A 152 15.54 14.56 19.27
CA THR A 152 16.06 15.63 20.13
C THR A 152 14.99 16.24 21.05
N ASN A 153 13.73 15.92 20.86
CA ASN A 153 12.64 16.39 21.72
C ASN A 153 12.58 15.54 22.99
N ALA A 154 13.04 16.11 24.10
CA ALA A 154 13.16 15.41 25.39
C ALA A 154 11.80 14.97 25.96
N ASP A 155 10.70 15.61 25.57
CA ASP A 155 9.34 15.28 26.03
C ASP A 155 8.66 14.21 25.16
N LEU A 156 9.28 13.83 24.05
CA LEU A 156 8.72 12.84 23.13
C LEU A 156 9.26 11.43 23.41
N ALA A 157 8.36 10.48 23.58
CA ALA A 157 8.71 9.08 23.66
C ALA A 157 9.29 8.56 22.34
N ASN A 158 10.18 7.56 22.40
CA ASN A 158 10.61 6.83 21.21
C ASN A 158 9.43 6.08 20.55
N PRO A 159 9.55 5.61 19.30
CA PRO A 159 8.43 4.99 18.57
C PRO A 159 7.73 3.87 19.33
N LYS A 160 8.49 3.00 19.99
CA LYS A 160 7.98 1.87 20.77
C LYS A 160 7.13 2.30 21.96
N GLU A 161 7.60 3.26 22.72
CA GLU A 161 6.86 3.79 23.88
C GLU A 161 5.70 4.69 23.44
N TYR A 162 5.87 5.45 22.36
CA TYR A 162 4.79 6.22 21.74
C TYR A 162 3.62 5.31 21.30
N ALA A 163 3.93 4.18 20.64
CA ALA A 163 2.91 3.20 20.25
C ALA A 163 2.13 2.65 21.43
N LYS A 164 2.82 2.32 22.56
CA LYS A 164 2.17 1.86 23.78
C LYS A 164 1.25 2.91 24.41
N GLN A 165 1.71 4.16 24.47
CA GLN A 165 0.91 5.27 24.98
C GLN A 165 -0.35 5.48 24.14
N ARG A 166 -0.24 5.41 22.82
CA ARG A 166 -1.36 5.51 21.87
C ARG A 166 -2.37 4.37 22.07
N ALA A 167 -1.89 3.14 22.18
CA ALA A 167 -2.75 1.98 22.42
C ALA A 167 -3.53 2.11 23.74
N ALA A 168 -2.88 2.59 24.80
CA ALA A 168 -3.52 2.84 26.09
C ALA A 168 -4.60 3.92 25.99
N GLN A 169 -4.31 5.05 25.31
CA GLN A 169 -5.29 6.13 25.09
C GLN A 169 -6.52 5.62 24.33
N THR A 170 -6.31 4.88 23.24
CA THR A 170 -7.41 4.32 22.45
C THR A 170 -8.27 3.34 23.27
N ALA A 171 -7.66 2.53 24.13
CA ALA A 171 -8.38 1.62 25.02
C ALA A 171 -9.24 2.38 26.06
N GLU A 172 -8.73 3.49 26.58
CA GLU A 172 -9.46 4.36 27.52
C GLU A 172 -10.65 5.08 26.84
N GLU A 173 -10.43 5.58 25.62
CA GLU A 173 -11.49 6.22 24.84
C GLU A 173 -12.64 5.25 24.54
N ARG A 174 -12.32 4.00 24.16
CA ARG A 174 -13.34 2.96 23.93
C ARG A 174 -14.18 2.68 25.17
N LYS A 175 -13.55 2.61 26.35
CA LYS A 175 -14.28 2.39 27.63
C LYS A 175 -15.24 3.52 27.99
N LYS A 176 -15.06 4.72 27.44
CA LYS A 176 -15.96 5.87 27.68
C LYS A 176 -17.18 5.86 26.76
N LEU A 177 -17.15 5.06 25.68
CA LEU A 177 -18.21 4.95 24.68
C LEU A 177 -19.17 3.78 24.98
N ASP A 178 -18.74 2.83 25.82
CA ASP A 178 -19.54 1.70 26.34
C ASP A 178 -20.26 2.10 27.64
#